data_95e89d976d73ab365fbd3841e6ecdea1
#
_entry.id   95e89d976d73ab365fbd3841e6ecdea1
#
_cell.length_a   1.000
_cell.length_b   1.000
_cell.length_c   1.000
_cell.angle_alpha   90.00
_cell.angle_beta   90.00
_cell.angle_gamma   90.00
#
_symmetry.space_group_name_H-M   'P 1'
#
loop_
_entity.id
_entity.type
_entity.pdbx_description
1 polymer ?
#
loop_
_entity_poly.entity_id
_entity_poly.type
_entity_poly.pdbx_seq_one_letter_code
_entity_poly.pdbx_strand_id
1 'polypeptide(L)'
;MVYLKDPSQTAEIADWIFQLDGITEVMDRPTAVKKMELPGDRIGDLIVMSARDVVIGRNPEYHDLSLIKGGLRSHGGRYEEMVPMVITEPLTDDYMAKAAKDPRNFDIFDFVCNGTHNR
;
A
#
# COMPACT_ATOMS: atom_id res chain seq x y z
N MET A 1 -5.60 0.86 -8.49
CA MET A 1 -6.94 0.25 -8.29
C MET A 1 -7.67 0.27 -9.62
N VAL A 2 -8.35 -0.83 -9.96
CA VAL A 2 -9.15 -0.99 -11.17
C VAL A 2 -10.61 -1.21 -10.77
N TYR A 3 -11.51 -0.51 -11.44
CA TYR A 3 -12.95 -0.66 -11.27
C TYR A 3 -13.53 -1.22 -12.57
N LEU A 4 -14.22 -2.34 -12.49
CA LEU A 4 -14.74 -3.05 -13.64
C LEU A 4 -16.20 -2.63 -13.93
N LYS A 5 -16.52 -2.49 -15.20
CA LYS A 5 -17.91 -2.30 -15.60
C LYS A 5 -18.74 -3.58 -15.44
N ASP A 6 -18.11 -4.71 -15.65
CA ASP A 6 -18.69 -6.05 -15.49
C ASP A 6 -17.84 -6.88 -14.53
N PRO A 7 -18.31 -7.07 -13.27
CA PRO A 7 -17.59 -7.87 -12.29
C PRO A 7 -17.40 -9.35 -12.66
N SER A 8 -18.19 -9.87 -13.59
CA SER A 8 -18.03 -11.26 -14.05
C SER A 8 -16.70 -11.51 -14.77
N GLN A 9 -16.08 -10.46 -15.29
CA GLN A 9 -14.81 -10.52 -16.02
C GLN A 9 -13.58 -10.35 -15.11
N THR A 10 -13.78 -10.31 -13.78
CA THR A 10 -12.69 -10.03 -12.83
C THR A 10 -11.48 -10.94 -13.02
N ALA A 11 -11.70 -12.24 -13.15
CA ALA A 11 -10.60 -13.21 -13.30
C ALA A 11 -9.85 -13.04 -14.62
N GLU A 12 -10.58 -12.92 -15.72
CA GLU A 12 -9.99 -12.75 -17.06
C GLU A 12 -9.15 -11.46 -17.14
N ILE A 13 -9.70 -10.36 -16.62
CA ILE A 13 -9.00 -9.08 -16.64
C ILE A 13 -7.79 -9.09 -15.70
N ALA A 14 -7.88 -9.76 -14.55
CA ALA A 14 -6.75 -9.93 -13.65
C ALA A 14 -5.61 -10.70 -14.32
N ASP A 15 -5.91 -11.80 -14.99
CA ASP A 15 -4.94 -12.58 -15.74
C ASP A 15 -4.29 -11.78 -16.87
N TRP A 16 -5.09 -11.02 -17.61
CA TRP A 16 -4.59 -10.15 -18.66
C TRP A 16 -3.65 -9.05 -18.14
N ILE A 17 -4.03 -8.38 -17.04
CA ILE A 17 -3.20 -7.34 -16.42
C ILE A 17 -1.90 -7.94 -15.90
N PHE A 18 -1.93 -9.15 -15.33
CA PHE A 18 -0.75 -9.82 -14.79
C PHE A 18 0.30 -10.15 -15.85
N GLN A 19 -0.10 -10.28 -17.12
CA GLN A 19 0.82 -10.49 -18.24
C GLN A 19 1.55 -9.22 -18.70
N LEU A 20 1.17 -8.04 -18.20
CA LEU A 20 1.82 -6.79 -18.58
C LEU A 20 3.19 -6.67 -17.92
N ASP A 21 4.17 -6.19 -18.69
CA ASP A 21 5.51 -5.94 -18.20
C ASP A 21 5.50 -4.97 -17.01
N GLY A 22 6.25 -5.31 -15.98
CA GLY A 22 6.37 -4.49 -14.78
C GLY A 22 5.23 -4.65 -13.77
N ILE A 23 4.28 -5.56 -14.00
CA ILE A 23 3.28 -5.95 -13.00
C ILE A 23 3.78 -7.18 -12.25
N THR A 24 3.72 -7.14 -10.93
CA THR A 24 4.18 -8.24 -10.05
C THR A 24 3.06 -8.93 -9.31
N GLU A 25 1.95 -8.25 -9.11
CA GLU A 25 0.80 -8.81 -8.40
C GLU A 25 -0.49 -8.15 -8.87
N VAL A 26 -1.53 -8.97 -9.03
CA VAL A 26 -2.90 -8.54 -9.23
C VAL A 26 -3.77 -9.30 -8.23
N MET A 27 -4.52 -8.57 -7.41
CA MET A 27 -5.40 -9.14 -6.40
C MET A 27 -6.83 -8.73 -6.66
N ASP A 28 -7.76 -9.65 -6.50
CA ASP A 28 -9.17 -9.32 -6.41
C ASP A 28 -9.48 -8.60 -5.08
N ARG A 29 -10.64 -7.97 -5.01
CA ARG A 29 -11.07 -7.20 -3.82
C ARG A 29 -11.05 -8.02 -2.53
N PRO A 30 -11.59 -9.25 -2.44
CA PRO A 30 -11.56 -10.05 -1.22
C PRO A 30 -10.14 -10.36 -0.74
N THR A 31 -9.25 -10.69 -1.65
CA THR A 31 -7.84 -10.95 -1.36
C THR A 31 -7.13 -9.68 -0.86
N ALA A 32 -7.37 -8.54 -1.54
CA ALA A 32 -6.76 -7.27 -1.17
C ALA A 32 -7.23 -6.77 0.19
N VAL A 33 -8.53 -6.90 0.50
CA VAL A 33 -9.09 -6.58 1.84
C VAL A 33 -8.34 -7.33 2.92
N LYS A 34 -8.17 -8.63 2.74
CA LYS A 34 -7.51 -9.49 3.74
C LYS A 34 -6.01 -9.21 3.85
N LYS A 35 -5.33 -9.01 2.71
CA LYS A 35 -3.87 -8.94 2.65
C LYS A 35 -3.34 -7.54 2.98
N MET A 36 -4.10 -6.51 2.63
CA MET A 36 -3.72 -5.11 2.79
C MET A 36 -4.49 -4.40 3.91
N GLU A 37 -5.43 -5.10 4.57
CA GLU A 37 -6.25 -4.56 5.65
C GLU A 37 -7.00 -3.26 5.25
N LEU A 38 -7.44 -3.21 3.99
CA LEU A 38 -8.17 -2.08 3.44
C LEU A 38 -9.68 -2.29 3.53
N PRO A 39 -10.47 -1.21 3.72
CA PRO A 39 -11.93 -1.32 3.73
C PRO A 39 -12.47 -1.67 2.35
N GLY A 40 -13.18 -2.81 2.24
CA GLY A 40 -13.62 -3.38 0.97
C GLY A 40 -14.62 -2.53 0.18
N ASP A 41 -15.33 -1.64 0.86
CA ASP A 41 -16.27 -0.67 0.26
C ASP A 41 -15.57 0.53 -0.39
N ARG A 42 -14.26 0.66 -0.20
CA ARG A 42 -13.46 1.81 -0.67
C ARG A 42 -12.34 1.44 -1.64
N ILE A 43 -12.21 0.19 -1.99
CA ILE A 43 -11.20 -0.28 -2.95
C ILE A 43 -11.84 -0.78 -4.24
N GLY A 44 -11.04 -0.80 -5.31
CA GLY A 44 -11.49 -1.29 -6.63
C GLY A 44 -11.74 -2.80 -6.65
N ASP A 45 -12.20 -3.28 -7.80
CA ASP A 45 -12.41 -4.71 -8.04
C ASP A 45 -11.10 -5.48 -8.12
N LEU A 46 -10.05 -4.80 -8.63
CA LEU A 46 -8.69 -5.30 -8.66
C LEU A 46 -7.70 -4.28 -8.08
N ILE A 47 -6.72 -4.79 -7.36
CA ILE A 47 -5.54 -4.05 -6.92
C ILE A 47 -4.34 -4.57 -7.70
N VAL A 48 -3.64 -3.67 -8.36
CA VAL A 48 -2.48 -3.97 -9.21
C VAL A 48 -1.23 -3.38 -8.56
N MET A 49 -0.21 -4.21 -8.42
CA MET A 49 1.08 -3.82 -7.87
C MET A 49 2.16 -3.95 -8.95
N SER A 50 3.01 -2.92 -9.04
CA SER A 50 4.13 -2.89 -9.96
C SER A 50 5.43 -3.41 -9.34
N ALA A 51 6.37 -3.76 -10.20
CA ALA A 51 7.74 -4.07 -9.81
C ALA A 51 8.45 -2.82 -9.26
N ARG A 52 9.60 -3.05 -8.61
CA ARG A 52 10.49 -1.97 -8.21
C ARG A 52 10.86 -1.12 -9.44
N ASP A 53 10.90 0.17 -9.26
CA ASP A 53 11.27 1.15 -10.30
C ASP A 53 10.27 1.24 -11.47
N VAL A 54 9.08 0.64 -11.32
CA VAL A 54 7.98 0.74 -12.27
C VAL A 54 6.82 1.50 -11.66
N VAL A 55 6.34 2.52 -12.35
CA VAL A 55 5.20 3.34 -11.93
C VAL A 55 4.03 3.14 -12.88
N ILE A 56 2.87 2.87 -12.33
CA ILE A 56 1.63 2.77 -13.09
C ILE A 56 1.05 4.17 -13.26
N GLY A 57 1.09 4.69 -14.47
CA GLY A 57 0.53 5.97 -14.83
C GLY A 57 -0.47 5.87 -15.98
N ARG A 58 -1.09 6.98 -16.34
CA ARG A 58 -2.07 7.03 -17.44
C ARG A 58 -1.40 6.81 -18.80
N ASN A 59 -0.40 7.60 -19.10
CA ASN A 59 0.51 7.44 -20.25
C ASN A 59 1.77 8.31 -20.04
N PRO A 60 2.85 8.10 -20.81
CA PRO A 60 4.09 8.87 -20.67
C PRO A 60 3.95 10.38 -20.87
N GLU A 61 3.00 10.84 -21.67
CA GLU A 61 2.79 12.27 -21.97
C GLU A 61 2.33 13.09 -20.76
N TYR A 62 1.76 12.42 -19.73
CA TYR A 62 1.35 13.07 -18.48
C TYR A 62 2.47 13.12 -17.44
N HIS A 63 3.65 12.56 -17.75
CA HIS A 63 4.76 12.46 -16.83
C HIS A 63 6.04 13.00 -17.47
N ASP A 64 6.36 14.27 -17.22
CA ASP A 64 7.66 14.82 -17.63
C ASP A 64 8.77 14.27 -16.72
N LEU A 65 9.47 13.28 -17.22
CA LEU A 65 10.60 12.66 -16.52
C LEU A 65 11.96 13.31 -16.86
N SER A 66 12.00 14.35 -17.69
CA SER A 66 13.24 14.95 -18.19
C SER A 66 14.14 15.55 -17.10
N LEU A 67 13.54 15.96 -15.98
CA LEU A 67 14.24 16.54 -14.83
C LEU A 67 14.71 15.50 -13.81
N ILE A 68 14.36 14.23 -13.99
CA ILE A 68 14.70 13.17 -13.03
C ILE A 68 16.08 12.61 -13.40
N LYS A 69 17.08 12.94 -12.59
CA LYS A 69 18.48 12.50 -12.79
C LYS A 69 18.86 11.19 -12.11
N GLY A 70 17.92 10.51 -11.46
CA GLY A 70 18.23 9.25 -10.77
C GLY A 70 16.97 8.58 -10.26
N GLY A 71 16.35 7.72 -10.94
CA GLY A 71 15.18 6.94 -10.56
C GLY A 71 13.96 7.76 -10.12
N LEU A 72 12.79 7.42 -10.59
CA LEU A 72 11.54 8.01 -10.12
C LEU A 72 11.24 7.50 -8.70
N ARG A 73 11.00 8.43 -7.78
CA ARG A 73 10.49 8.10 -6.45
C ARG A 73 8.98 8.20 -6.46
N SER A 74 8.33 7.15 -6.00
CA SER A 74 6.89 7.07 -5.88
C SER A 74 6.52 6.51 -4.51
N HIS A 75 5.24 6.25 -4.28
CA HIS A 75 4.73 5.67 -3.05
C HIS A 75 3.57 4.70 -3.35
N GLY A 76 3.17 3.93 -2.34
CA GLY A 76 2.05 3.01 -2.44
C GLY A 76 2.41 1.65 -3.07
N GLY A 77 3.69 1.36 -3.25
CA GLY A 77 4.17 0.03 -3.66
C GLY A 77 4.60 -0.83 -2.48
N ARG A 78 4.85 -2.11 -2.73
CA ARG A 78 5.36 -3.03 -1.71
C ARG A 78 6.76 -2.68 -1.20
N TYR A 79 7.51 -1.95 -1.98
CA TYR A 79 8.88 -1.56 -1.64
C TYR A 79 8.93 -0.37 -0.68
N GLU A 80 7.81 0.33 -0.49
CA GLU A 80 7.61 1.42 0.46
C GLU A 80 6.75 1.02 1.67
N GLU A 81 6.52 -0.29 1.88
CA GLU A 81 5.69 -0.82 2.96
C GLU A 81 6.32 -0.56 4.35
N MET A 82 7.64 -0.71 4.44
CA MET A 82 8.36 -0.45 5.67
C MET A 82 8.68 1.04 5.81
N VAL A 83 8.00 1.69 6.74
CA VAL A 83 8.17 3.11 7.05
C VAL A 83 8.51 3.30 8.52
N PRO A 84 9.28 4.35 8.90
CA PRO A 84 9.53 4.65 10.30
C PRO A 84 8.25 5.15 10.99
N MET A 85 8.01 4.65 12.21
CA MET A 85 7.04 5.22 13.13
C MET A 85 7.82 5.90 14.27
N VAL A 86 7.64 7.21 14.44
CA VAL A 86 8.34 7.99 15.45
C VAL A 86 7.33 8.52 16.46
N ILE A 87 7.55 8.22 17.72
CA ILE A 87 6.75 8.72 18.84
C ILE A 87 7.70 9.47 19.77
N THR A 88 7.38 10.73 20.06
CA THR A 88 8.25 11.64 20.85
C THR A 88 8.10 11.46 22.35
N GLU A 89 6.99 10.90 22.78
CA GLU A 89 6.74 10.62 24.21
C GLU A 89 7.16 9.18 24.57
N PRO A 90 7.69 8.93 25.75
CA PRO A 90 8.02 7.59 26.21
C PRO A 90 6.79 6.69 26.24
N LEU A 91 6.94 5.50 25.69
CA LEU A 91 5.91 4.46 25.76
C LEU A 91 5.96 3.71 27.08
N THR A 92 4.82 3.24 27.54
CA THR A 92 4.73 2.26 28.63
C THR A 92 5.35 0.94 28.22
N ASP A 93 5.74 0.09 29.19
CA ASP A 93 6.40 -1.20 28.92
C ASP A 93 5.55 -2.11 28.02
N ASP A 94 4.24 -2.15 28.23
CA ASP A 94 3.31 -2.93 27.41
C ASP A 94 3.30 -2.46 25.95
N TYR A 95 3.37 -1.15 25.74
CA TYR A 95 3.38 -0.56 24.39
C TYR A 95 4.76 -0.64 23.74
N MET A 96 5.83 -0.63 24.51
CA MET A 96 7.16 -0.98 24.01
C MET A 96 7.19 -2.43 23.48
N ALA A 97 6.61 -3.36 24.24
CA ALA A 97 6.48 -4.75 23.79
C ALA A 97 5.56 -4.90 22.56
N LYS A 98 4.50 -4.07 22.46
CA LYS A 98 3.62 -4.01 21.28
C LYS A 98 4.35 -3.45 20.06
N ALA A 99 5.15 -2.40 20.23
CA ALA A 99 5.94 -1.78 19.17
C ALA A 99 6.96 -2.75 18.54
N ALA A 100 7.45 -3.71 19.31
CA ALA A 100 8.37 -4.74 18.82
C ALA A 100 7.70 -5.84 17.97
N LYS A 101 6.36 -5.82 17.82
CA LYS A 101 5.56 -6.85 17.13
C LYS A 101 5.04 -6.40 15.76
N ASP A 102 5.81 -5.70 14.97
CA ASP A 102 5.42 -5.27 13.62
C ASP A 102 4.14 -4.39 13.60
N PRO A 103 4.16 -3.21 14.21
CA PRO A 103 3.01 -2.33 14.27
C PRO A 103 2.64 -1.80 12.89
N ARG A 104 1.34 -1.59 12.67
CA ARG A 104 0.80 -1.02 11.44
C ARG A 104 0.69 0.51 11.57
N ASN A 105 0.66 1.21 10.44
CA ASN A 105 0.55 2.68 10.44
C ASN A 105 -0.72 3.19 11.14
N PHE A 106 -1.82 2.43 11.10
CA PHE A 106 -3.06 2.81 11.79
C PHE A 106 -3.02 2.59 13.30
N ASP A 107 -2.07 1.78 13.81
CA ASP A 107 -1.87 1.59 15.26
C ASP A 107 -1.36 2.86 15.95
N ILE A 108 -0.88 3.86 15.18
CA ILE A 108 -0.33 5.10 15.74
C ILE A 108 -1.30 5.81 16.68
N PHE A 109 -2.59 5.78 16.38
CA PHE A 109 -3.61 6.38 17.24
C PHE A 109 -3.71 5.71 18.62
N ASP A 110 -3.68 4.38 18.63
CA ASP A 110 -3.67 3.61 19.88
C ASP A 110 -2.40 3.86 20.69
N PHE A 111 -1.25 3.90 20.03
CA PHE A 111 0.02 4.22 20.67
C PHE A 111 0.03 5.60 21.31
N VAL A 112 -0.46 6.61 20.60
CA VAL A 112 -0.47 7.99 21.11
C VAL A 112 -1.50 8.18 22.21
N CYS A 113 -2.69 7.60 22.06
CA CYS A 113 -3.80 7.83 23.00
C CYS A 113 -3.67 6.98 24.28
N ASN A 114 -3.11 5.79 24.19
CA ASN A 114 -3.14 4.82 25.29
C ASN A 114 -1.73 4.34 25.70
N GLY A 115 -0.73 4.49 24.83
CA GLY A 115 0.58 3.88 25.01
C GLY A 115 1.62 4.79 25.65
N THR A 116 1.36 6.07 25.82
CA THR A 116 2.30 7.01 26.43
C THR A 116 2.02 7.16 27.92
N HIS A 117 3.07 7.48 28.70
CA HIS A 117 2.87 7.90 30.08
C HIS A 117 2.11 9.22 30.11
N ASN A 118 0.95 9.21 30.75
CA ASN A 118 0.22 10.46 31.01
C ASN A 118 1.08 11.37 31.86
N ARG A 119 1.24 12.61 31.45
CA ARG A 119 1.83 13.68 32.26
C ARG A 119 0.89 14.12 33.36
#